data_0245521530c28a5c94ba9b98dba96539
#
_entry.id   0245521530c28a5c94ba9b98dba96539
#
_cell.length_a   1.000
_cell.length_b   1.000
_cell.length_c   1.000
_cell.angle_alpha   90.00
_cell.angle_beta   90.00
_cell.angle_gamma   90.00
#
_symmetry.space_group_name_H-M   'P 1'
#
loop_
_entity.id
_entity.type
_entity.pdbx_description
1 polymer ?
#
loop_
_entity_poly.entity_id
_entity_poly.type
_entity_poly.pdbx_seq_one_letter_code
_entity_poly.pdbx_strand_id
1 'polypeptide(L)'
;MIQHVIVIDIVGLEEKHLNSNLLPTISALAEKGESSKMKPVFPAVTSTVQTSFLSGEYPNRHGIISNGFMDRDTYNVLFWEQYNSLVKVPRIWDFIKNKNVNFKTAVLFWQNTLYANSDIIITPKPIHLENEMKMWCYSKPVGYYEKIVEQIGEFDLSS
;
A
#
# COMPACT_ATOMS: atom_id res chain seq x y z
N MET A 1 -13.37 21.22 -10.70
CA MET A 1 -13.65 19.77 -10.53
C MET A 1 -12.32 19.06 -10.37
N ILE A 2 -12.13 18.27 -9.32
CA ILE A 2 -10.89 17.49 -9.10
C ILE A 2 -10.81 16.42 -10.18
N GLN A 3 -9.74 16.41 -10.97
CA GLN A 3 -9.55 15.43 -12.06
C GLN A 3 -8.74 14.21 -11.58
N HIS A 4 -7.79 14.42 -10.68
CA HIS A 4 -6.90 13.39 -10.18
C HIS A 4 -6.68 13.57 -8.68
N VAL A 5 -6.57 12.44 -7.96
CA VAL A 5 -6.14 12.38 -6.57
C VAL A 5 -4.95 11.42 -6.49
N ILE A 6 -3.85 11.90 -5.92
CA ILE A 6 -2.64 11.10 -5.71
C ILE A 6 -2.43 10.99 -4.20
N VAL A 7 -2.28 9.78 -3.70
CA VAL A 7 -1.96 9.49 -2.30
C VAL A 7 -0.58 8.86 -2.26
N ILE A 8 0.33 9.47 -1.51
CA ILE A 8 1.71 8.99 -1.34
C ILE A 8 1.92 8.66 0.13
N ASP A 9 2.23 7.40 0.41
CA ASP A 9 2.64 6.94 1.73
C ASP A 9 4.17 6.92 1.82
N ILE A 10 4.72 7.71 2.73
CA ILE A 10 6.17 7.82 2.96
C ILE A 10 6.45 7.34 4.37
N VAL A 11 6.96 6.12 4.47
CA VAL A 11 7.27 5.50 5.76
C VAL A 11 8.35 6.31 6.50
N GLY A 12 8.09 6.58 7.78
CA GLY A 12 9.02 7.33 8.64
C GLY A 12 9.04 8.84 8.44
N LEU A 13 8.17 9.40 7.59
CA LEU A 13 8.03 10.85 7.46
C LEU A 13 7.38 11.43 8.73
N GLU A 14 8.07 12.34 9.38
CA GLU A 14 7.60 13.07 10.57
C GLU A 14 7.51 14.58 10.27
N GLU A 15 6.69 15.29 11.04
CA GLU A 15 6.51 16.73 10.94
C GLU A 15 7.84 17.51 10.99
N LYS A 16 8.79 17.05 11.82
CA LYS A 16 10.13 17.68 11.90
C LYS A 16 10.90 17.67 10.57
N HIS A 17 10.59 16.72 9.67
CA HIS A 17 11.24 16.61 8.38
C HIS A 17 10.72 17.64 7.37
N LEU A 18 9.48 18.15 7.55
CA LEU A 18 8.88 19.15 6.68
C LEU A 18 9.60 20.52 6.76
N ASN A 19 10.30 20.77 7.87
CA ASN A 19 11.07 21.99 8.10
C ASN A 19 12.56 21.82 7.74
N SER A 20 12.93 20.73 7.11
CA SER A 20 14.32 20.43 6.78
C SER A 20 14.63 20.70 5.31
N ASN A 21 15.84 21.18 5.03
CA ASN A 21 16.33 21.32 3.65
C ASN A 21 16.48 19.96 2.91
N LEU A 22 16.24 18.85 3.60
CA LEU A 22 16.34 17.51 3.04
C LEU A 22 15.16 17.17 2.12
N LEU A 23 13.99 17.80 2.35
CA LEU A 23 12.75 17.49 1.61
C LEU A 23 12.14 18.77 0.98
N PRO A 24 12.85 19.46 0.09
CA PRO A 24 12.40 20.75 -0.42
C PRO A 24 11.05 20.68 -1.15
N THR A 25 10.82 19.64 -1.94
CA THR A 25 9.57 19.48 -2.70
C THR A 25 8.38 19.22 -1.77
N ILE A 26 8.52 18.35 -0.77
CA ILE A 26 7.44 18.04 0.18
C ILE A 26 7.17 19.26 1.07
N SER A 27 8.20 19.94 1.53
CA SER A 27 8.06 21.19 2.30
C SER A 27 7.30 22.26 1.49
N ALA A 28 7.64 22.46 0.23
CA ALA A 28 6.93 23.40 -0.64
C ALA A 28 5.46 23.00 -0.90
N LEU A 29 5.14 21.70 -0.93
CA LEU A 29 3.77 21.23 -1.01
C LEU A 29 3.01 21.50 0.30
N ALA A 30 3.64 21.24 1.46
CA ALA A 30 3.06 21.52 2.76
C ALA A 30 2.76 23.01 2.98
N GLU A 31 3.64 23.91 2.49
CA GLU A 31 3.43 25.36 2.54
C GLU A 31 2.25 25.85 1.67
N LYS A 32 1.97 25.14 0.58
CA LYS A 32 0.85 25.47 -0.34
C LYS A 32 -0.47 24.78 0.03
N GLY A 33 -0.40 23.76 0.86
CA GLY A 33 -1.54 22.97 1.27
C GLY A 33 -1.80 23.07 2.77
N GLU A 34 -2.29 21.98 3.33
CA GLU A 34 -2.52 21.83 4.76
C GLU A 34 -1.66 20.70 5.33
N SER A 35 -1.20 20.88 6.55
CA SER A 35 -0.43 19.88 7.28
C SER A 35 -1.07 19.58 8.62
N SER A 36 -1.18 18.31 8.96
CA SER A 36 -1.70 17.89 10.26
C SER A 36 -1.03 16.60 10.75
N LYS A 37 -1.06 16.41 12.07
CA LYS A 37 -0.56 15.18 12.70
C LYS A 37 -1.59 14.07 12.58
N MET A 38 -1.14 12.91 12.10
CA MET A 38 -1.95 11.71 12.09
C MET A 38 -1.65 10.85 13.33
N LYS A 39 -2.71 10.43 14.04
CA LYS A 39 -2.59 9.43 15.10
C LYS A 39 -2.80 8.05 14.47
N PRO A 40 -1.78 7.19 14.43
CA PRO A 40 -1.92 5.86 13.83
C PRO A 40 -2.79 4.95 14.70
N VAL A 41 -3.26 3.86 14.09
CA VAL A 41 -3.86 2.73 14.81
C VAL A 41 -2.77 1.91 15.52
N PHE A 42 -3.17 1.10 16.48
CA PHE A 42 -2.26 0.15 17.14
C PHE A 42 -2.54 -1.29 16.66
N PRO A 43 -1.50 -2.06 16.34
CA PRO A 43 -0.09 -1.66 16.24
C PRO A 43 0.19 -0.79 15.00
N ALA A 44 1.13 0.16 15.15
CA ALA A 44 1.51 1.08 14.08
C ALA A 44 2.55 0.44 13.14
N VAL A 45 2.16 -0.64 12.48
CA VAL A 45 2.98 -1.36 11.50
C VAL A 45 2.36 -1.22 10.10
N THR A 46 3.18 -1.38 9.08
CA THR A 46 2.86 -1.03 7.68
C THR A 46 1.51 -1.57 7.22
N SER A 47 1.31 -2.89 7.25
CA SER A 47 0.09 -3.50 6.72
C SER A 47 -1.17 -3.05 7.47
N THR A 48 -1.08 -2.93 8.80
CA THR A 48 -2.20 -2.50 9.64
C THR A 48 -2.58 -1.04 9.40
N VAL A 49 -1.58 -0.14 9.38
CA VAL A 49 -1.83 1.29 9.16
C VAL A 49 -2.35 1.55 7.76
N GLN A 50 -1.72 0.98 6.75
CA GLN A 50 -2.15 1.13 5.36
C GLN A 50 -3.57 0.60 5.14
N THR A 51 -3.91 -0.55 5.69
CA THR A 51 -5.26 -1.11 5.58
C THR A 51 -6.29 -0.23 6.28
N SER A 52 -5.98 0.27 7.48
CA SER A 52 -6.87 1.20 8.19
C SER A 52 -7.08 2.50 7.40
N PHE A 53 -6.02 3.07 6.84
CA PHE A 53 -6.09 4.27 6.02
C PHE A 53 -6.96 4.07 4.78
N LEU A 54 -6.77 2.96 4.07
CA LEU A 54 -7.48 2.69 2.82
C LEU A 54 -8.93 2.24 3.01
N SER A 55 -9.30 1.72 4.18
CA SER A 55 -10.66 1.25 4.46
C SER A 55 -11.48 2.19 5.34
N GLY A 56 -10.81 3.06 6.12
CA GLY A 56 -11.47 3.86 7.16
C GLY A 56 -11.91 3.05 8.38
N GLU A 57 -11.42 1.81 8.52
CA GLU A 57 -11.82 0.87 9.57
C GLU A 57 -10.65 0.52 10.49
N TYR A 58 -10.95 0.03 11.68
CA TYR A 58 -9.97 -0.43 12.66
C TYR A 58 -9.56 -1.91 12.42
N PRO A 59 -8.41 -2.35 12.98
CA PRO A 59 -7.89 -3.72 12.80
C PRO A 59 -8.88 -4.84 13.16
N ASN A 60 -9.73 -4.64 14.15
CA ASN A 60 -10.77 -5.59 14.55
C ASN A 60 -11.86 -5.77 13.49
N ARG A 61 -11.99 -4.82 12.56
CA ARG A 61 -12.94 -4.88 11.44
C ARG A 61 -12.28 -5.39 10.17
N HIS A 62 -11.16 -4.79 9.78
CA HIS A 62 -10.51 -5.17 8.53
C HIS A 62 -9.64 -6.44 8.62
N GLY A 63 -9.29 -6.91 9.82
CA GLY A 63 -8.62 -8.18 10.05
C GLY A 63 -7.10 -8.18 9.91
N ILE A 64 -6.48 -7.10 9.47
CA ILE A 64 -5.01 -6.99 9.32
C ILE A 64 -4.44 -6.39 10.62
N ILE A 65 -3.89 -7.25 11.46
CA ILE A 65 -3.43 -6.89 12.81
C ILE A 65 -1.92 -6.73 12.92
N SER A 66 -1.17 -7.13 11.89
CA SER A 66 0.29 -7.08 11.87
C SER A 66 0.81 -7.23 10.43
N ASN A 67 2.12 -7.12 10.23
CA ASN A 67 2.81 -7.51 9.00
C ASN A 67 2.92 -9.04 8.84
N GLY A 68 2.60 -9.78 9.88
CA GLY A 68 2.49 -11.22 9.88
C GLY A 68 1.34 -11.70 10.75
N PHE A 69 0.84 -12.86 10.48
CA PHE A 69 -0.22 -13.50 11.25
C PHE A 69 -0.04 -15.02 11.25
N MET A 70 -0.58 -15.65 12.26
CA MET A 70 -0.60 -17.11 12.34
C MET A 70 -1.84 -17.65 11.66
N ASP A 71 -1.63 -18.50 10.68
CA ASP A 71 -2.68 -19.36 10.13
C ASP A 71 -3.02 -20.45 11.16
N ARG A 72 -4.26 -20.43 11.64
CA ARG A 72 -4.70 -21.35 12.70
C ARG A 72 -4.96 -22.76 12.21
N ASP A 73 -5.15 -22.95 10.92
CA ASP A 73 -5.42 -24.27 10.33
C ASP A 73 -4.11 -25.03 10.10
N THR A 74 -3.07 -24.33 9.69
CA THR A 74 -1.75 -24.92 9.40
C THR A 74 -0.71 -24.65 10.49
N TYR A 75 -1.01 -23.78 11.47
CA TYR A 75 -0.08 -23.29 12.51
C TYR A 75 1.18 -22.61 11.98
N ASN A 76 1.16 -22.16 10.72
CA ASN A 76 2.26 -21.43 10.12
C ASN A 76 2.15 -19.93 10.40
N VAL A 77 3.30 -19.29 10.62
CA VAL A 77 3.38 -17.83 10.66
C VAL A 77 3.66 -17.32 9.27
N LEU A 78 2.73 -16.55 8.73
CA LEU A 78 2.77 -15.98 7.40
C LEU A 78 3.17 -14.52 7.49
N PHE A 79 4.35 -14.17 6.96
CA PHE A 79 4.85 -12.80 6.91
C PHE A 79 4.66 -12.21 5.52
N TRP A 80 4.27 -10.93 5.46
CA TRP A 80 4.17 -10.14 4.24
C TRP A 80 3.26 -10.77 3.17
N GLU A 81 2.21 -11.46 3.62
CA GLU A 81 1.19 -11.95 2.69
C GLU A 81 0.43 -10.80 2.07
N GLN A 82 0.38 -10.81 0.72
CA GLN A 82 -0.11 -9.69 -0.06
C GLN A 82 -1.52 -9.86 -0.62
N TYR A 83 -2.19 -10.96 -0.28
CA TYR A 83 -3.52 -11.24 -0.81
C TYR A 83 -4.59 -10.25 -0.34
N ASN A 84 -5.32 -9.68 -1.30
CA ASN A 84 -6.45 -8.81 -1.03
C ASN A 84 -7.56 -9.49 -0.21
N SER A 85 -7.73 -10.79 -0.38
CA SER A 85 -8.75 -11.59 0.34
C SER A 85 -8.56 -11.64 1.86
N LEU A 86 -7.38 -11.31 2.36
CA LEU A 86 -7.11 -11.19 3.80
C LEU A 86 -7.80 -9.98 4.43
N VAL A 87 -8.06 -8.95 3.64
CA VAL A 87 -8.74 -7.74 4.10
C VAL A 87 -10.26 -7.99 4.07
N LYS A 88 -10.89 -7.92 5.23
CA LYS A 88 -12.31 -8.31 5.41
C LYS A 88 -13.32 -7.22 5.10
N VAL A 89 -12.86 -6.04 4.70
CA VAL A 89 -13.71 -4.87 4.44
C VAL A 89 -13.36 -4.24 3.10
N PRO A 90 -14.29 -3.53 2.46
CA PRO A 90 -14.00 -2.77 1.25
C PRO A 90 -12.96 -1.69 1.50
N ARG A 91 -12.17 -1.37 0.47
CA ARG A 91 -11.21 -0.27 0.46
C ARG A 91 -11.66 0.84 -0.48
N ILE A 92 -10.99 1.96 -0.44
CA ILE A 92 -11.40 3.19 -1.13
C ILE A 92 -11.71 2.99 -2.62
N TRP A 93 -10.97 2.17 -3.33
CA TRP A 93 -11.24 1.87 -4.75
C TRP A 93 -12.52 1.07 -4.96
N ASP A 94 -12.92 0.21 -4.02
CA ASP A 94 -14.18 -0.52 -4.09
C ASP A 94 -15.36 0.46 -3.96
N PHE A 95 -15.28 1.41 -3.02
CA PHE A 95 -16.29 2.47 -2.86
C PHE A 95 -16.38 3.39 -4.08
N ILE A 96 -15.23 3.79 -4.63
CA ILE A 96 -15.19 4.69 -5.79
C ILE A 96 -15.82 4.01 -7.01
N LYS A 97 -15.46 2.77 -7.30
CA LYS A 97 -16.00 2.00 -8.42
C LYS A 97 -17.48 1.72 -8.30
N ASN A 98 -17.98 1.49 -7.09
CA ASN A 98 -19.41 1.32 -6.84
C ASN A 98 -20.20 2.62 -7.10
N LYS A 99 -19.58 3.79 -6.90
CA LYS A 99 -20.20 5.08 -7.19
C LYS A 99 -20.13 5.45 -8.67
N ASN A 100 -19.05 5.13 -9.34
CA ASN A 100 -18.85 5.43 -10.75
C ASN A 100 -17.82 4.47 -11.37
N VAL A 101 -18.29 3.56 -12.19
CA VAL A 101 -17.49 2.53 -12.87
C VAL A 101 -16.43 3.11 -13.82
N ASN A 102 -16.57 4.36 -14.25
CA ASN A 102 -15.62 5.02 -15.14
C ASN A 102 -14.38 5.57 -14.39
N PHE A 103 -14.41 5.63 -13.07
CA PHE A 103 -13.22 5.98 -12.31
C PHE A 103 -12.12 4.94 -12.51
N LYS A 104 -10.94 5.44 -12.83
CA LYS A 104 -9.72 4.62 -12.92
C LYS A 104 -8.94 4.72 -11.62
N THR A 105 -8.48 3.59 -11.16
CA THR A 105 -7.72 3.46 -9.92
C THR A 105 -6.40 2.75 -10.15
N ALA A 106 -5.32 3.27 -9.59
CA ALA A 106 -4.00 2.66 -9.59
C ALA A 106 -3.50 2.50 -8.15
N VAL A 107 -2.99 1.32 -7.83
CA VAL A 107 -2.48 0.97 -6.50
C VAL A 107 -1.08 0.40 -6.67
N LEU A 108 -0.07 1.16 -6.26
CA LEU A 108 1.33 0.84 -6.49
C LEU A 108 2.03 0.67 -5.15
N PHE A 109 2.61 -0.50 -4.90
CA PHE A 109 3.41 -0.82 -3.71
C PHE A 109 2.67 -0.77 -2.35
N TRP A 110 1.34 -0.69 -2.36
CA TRP A 110 0.53 -0.81 -1.15
C TRP A 110 0.36 -2.27 -0.74
N GLN A 111 0.28 -2.49 0.59
CA GLN A 111 0.17 -3.83 1.15
C GLN A 111 -1.21 -4.46 0.93
N ASN A 112 -1.24 -5.79 0.89
CA ASN A 112 -2.47 -6.59 0.74
C ASN A 112 -3.29 -6.23 -0.51
N THR A 113 -2.63 -5.99 -1.65
CA THR A 113 -3.30 -5.56 -2.88
C THR A 113 -3.27 -6.57 -4.01
N LEU A 114 -2.68 -7.74 -3.79
CA LEU A 114 -2.65 -8.83 -4.75
C LEU A 114 -4.09 -9.26 -5.09
N TYR A 115 -4.45 -9.15 -6.37
CA TYR A 115 -5.81 -9.39 -6.90
C TYR A 115 -6.89 -8.41 -6.41
N ALA A 116 -6.53 -7.22 -5.95
CA ALA A 116 -7.50 -6.19 -5.60
C ALA A 116 -8.33 -5.73 -6.81
N ASN A 117 -9.50 -5.15 -6.53
CA ASN A 117 -10.38 -4.61 -7.55
C ASN A 117 -9.96 -3.20 -7.99
N SER A 118 -8.69 -3.06 -8.43
CA SER A 118 -8.17 -1.82 -9.03
C SER A 118 -7.83 -2.05 -10.52
N ASP A 119 -7.75 -0.97 -11.31
CA ASP A 119 -7.45 -1.10 -12.75
C ASP A 119 -5.96 -1.37 -12.97
N ILE A 120 -5.11 -0.70 -12.22
CA ILE A 120 -3.65 -0.90 -12.22
C ILE A 120 -3.22 -1.30 -10.82
N ILE A 121 -2.40 -2.34 -10.73
CA ILE A 121 -1.83 -2.83 -9.49
C ILE A 121 -0.36 -3.18 -9.73
N ILE A 122 0.51 -2.78 -8.80
CA ILE A 122 1.87 -3.29 -8.67
C ILE A 122 2.06 -3.66 -7.19
N THR A 123 2.29 -4.93 -6.91
CA THR A 123 2.42 -5.44 -5.55
C THR A 123 3.63 -6.37 -5.46
N PRO A 124 4.72 -5.95 -4.83
CA PRO A 124 5.82 -6.85 -4.48
C PRO A 124 5.36 -7.88 -3.46
N LYS A 125 5.76 -9.13 -3.67
CA LYS A 125 5.50 -10.23 -2.74
C LYS A 125 6.79 -11.02 -2.53
N PRO A 126 7.29 -11.12 -1.29
CA PRO A 126 8.39 -12.02 -0.98
C PRO A 126 7.91 -13.47 -1.11
N ILE A 127 8.72 -14.29 -1.78
CA ILE A 127 8.54 -15.74 -1.88
C ILE A 127 9.68 -16.37 -1.08
N HIS A 128 9.32 -16.98 0.04
CA HIS A 128 10.25 -17.69 0.89
C HIS A 128 10.50 -19.08 0.31
N LEU A 129 11.73 -19.34 -0.05
CA LEU A 129 12.24 -20.65 -0.45
C LEU A 129 13.06 -21.23 0.70
N GLU A 130 13.45 -22.51 0.59
CA GLU A 130 14.14 -23.21 1.68
C GLU A 130 15.43 -22.50 2.15
N ASN A 131 16.20 -21.93 1.23
CA ASN A 131 17.47 -21.28 1.53
C ASN A 131 17.60 -19.85 1.01
N GLU A 132 16.57 -19.30 0.42
CA GLU A 132 16.59 -17.94 -0.16
C GLU A 132 15.22 -17.29 -0.12
N MET A 133 15.20 -15.99 -0.25
CA MET A 133 13.99 -15.21 -0.48
C MET A 133 14.08 -14.59 -1.86
N LYS A 134 13.06 -14.81 -2.69
CA LYS A 134 12.90 -14.14 -3.99
C LYS A 134 11.81 -13.09 -3.90
N MET A 135 12.08 -11.91 -4.41
CA MET A 135 11.06 -10.91 -4.59
C MET A 135 10.38 -11.13 -5.95
N TRP A 136 9.08 -11.40 -5.91
CA TRP A 136 8.23 -11.43 -7.08
C TRP A 136 7.35 -10.18 -7.11
N CYS A 137 7.08 -9.65 -8.27
CA CYS A 137 6.21 -8.49 -8.43
C CYS A 137 4.98 -8.85 -9.25
N TYR A 138 3.83 -8.82 -8.59
CA TYR A 138 2.54 -8.94 -9.28
C TYR A 138 2.20 -7.63 -9.96
N SER A 139 1.73 -7.71 -11.21
CA SER A 139 1.15 -6.55 -11.87
C SER A 139 -0.19 -6.86 -12.55
N LYS A 140 -1.05 -5.86 -12.55
CA LYS A 140 -2.29 -5.83 -13.30
C LYS A 140 -2.35 -4.51 -14.09
N PRO A 141 -2.47 -4.52 -15.43
CA PRO A 141 -2.46 -5.69 -16.31
C PRO A 141 -1.16 -6.50 -16.22
N VAL A 142 -1.22 -7.76 -16.62
CA VAL A 142 -0.02 -8.60 -16.71
C VAL A 142 1.03 -7.94 -17.61
N GLY A 143 2.29 -7.94 -17.17
CA GLY A 143 3.39 -7.27 -17.88
C GLY A 143 3.48 -5.76 -17.67
N TYR A 144 2.65 -5.18 -16.80
CA TYR A 144 2.68 -3.73 -16.56
C TYR A 144 3.89 -3.31 -15.72
N TYR A 145 4.34 -4.15 -14.81
CA TYR A 145 5.54 -3.90 -14.02
C TYR A 145 6.78 -3.82 -14.93
N GLU A 146 6.96 -4.78 -15.80
CA GLU A 146 8.06 -4.84 -16.76
C GLU A 146 8.08 -3.60 -17.67
N LYS A 147 6.91 -3.18 -18.13
CA LYS A 147 6.75 -1.96 -18.92
C LYS A 147 7.21 -0.69 -18.20
N ILE A 148 6.95 -0.59 -16.90
CA ILE A 148 7.41 0.54 -16.09
C ILE A 148 8.91 0.47 -15.88
N VAL A 149 9.46 -0.71 -15.59
CA VAL A 149 10.91 -0.91 -15.44
C VAL A 149 11.67 -0.50 -16.72
N GLU A 150 11.15 -0.85 -17.90
CA GLU A 150 11.73 -0.41 -19.18
C GLU A 150 11.78 1.13 -19.33
N GLN A 151 10.82 1.85 -18.74
CA GLN A 151 10.71 3.31 -18.88
C GLN A 151 11.52 4.09 -17.85
N ILE A 152 11.57 3.63 -16.61
CA ILE A 152 12.13 4.40 -15.49
C ILE A 152 13.23 3.66 -14.72
N GLY A 153 13.60 2.46 -15.15
CA GLY A 153 14.60 1.62 -14.49
C GLY A 153 14.01 0.67 -13.43
N GLU A 154 14.87 -0.17 -12.87
CA GLU A 154 14.49 -1.14 -11.84
C GLU A 154 14.19 -0.46 -10.51
N PHE A 155 13.21 -1.01 -9.79
CA PHE A 155 12.92 -0.63 -8.42
C PHE A 155 13.67 -1.55 -7.45
N ASP A 156 14.21 -1.01 -6.39
CA ASP A 156 14.68 -1.82 -5.28
C ASP A 156 13.45 -2.36 -4.50
N LEU A 157 13.16 -3.63 -4.71
CA LEU A 157 12.05 -4.32 -4.04
C LEU A 157 12.46 -4.98 -2.73
N SER A 158 13.75 -4.91 -2.36
CA SER A 158 14.32 -5.60 -1.19
C SER A 158 14.36 -4.74 0.07
N SER A 159 14.07 -3.46 -0.04
CA SER A 159 14.15 -2.47 1.06
C SER A 159 12.87 -2.35 1.87
#